data_c8899f2516897be10075cb2a5d586254
#
_entry.id   c8899f2516897be10075cb2a5d586254
#
_cell.length_a   1.000
_cell.length_b   1.000
_cell.length_c   1.000
_cell.angle_alpha   90.00
_cell.angle_beta   90.00
_cell.angle_gamma   90.00
#
_symmetry.space_group_name_H-M   'P 1'
#
loop_
_entity.id
_entity.type
_entity.pdbx_description
1 polymer ?
#
loop_
_entity_poly.entity_id
_entity_poly.type
_entity_poly.pdbx_seq_one_letter_code
_entity_poly.pdbx_strand_id
1 'polypeptide(L)'
;MAKMRVLLAYSGGLDTSIIVPWLKENYDCDVVCVAGDVGQGEELEPLHEKAKKCGAEKLYIEDLRKEFVEDFIWPTLKAGAVYEGKYLLGTSFARPLIAKRLVEIAHKENCTAICHGCTGKGNDQVRFELTIKAFDPNMQIIAPWRIWDIKTREEEIDYAEKRGIPVPVKKDRPYSMDRNIWHISHEGADLEDPWNEPPEDLLLTMVTPEKAPDQPEYVTVDFEQGVPVAINGEKLDAVDLLTKANEIAGRNGVGCADLVENRLVGMKSRGVYETPGGTMLYAAHGILESITLDRATSHYKELVASKFAELVYDGMWYTPPVSYTHLTLPT
;
A
#
# COMPACT_ATOMS: atom_id res chain seq x y z
N MET A 1 -7.90 -31.13 21.78
CA MET A 1 -8.40 -29.98 21.01
C MET A 1 -7.44 -29.79 19.83
N ALA A 2 -7.92 -29.37 18.67
CA ALA A 2 -7.02 -29.04 17.56
C ALA A 2 -6.15 -27.83 17.99
N LYS A 3 -4.88 -27.84 17.58
CA LYS A 3 -3.93 -26.75 17.86
C LYS A 3 -4.42 -25.48 17.17
N MET A 4 -4.25 -24.32 17.80
CA MET A 4 -4.62 -23.04 17.23
C MET A 4 -3.82 -22.80 15.93
N ARG A 5 -4.45 -22.26 14.90
CA ARG A 5 -3.77 -21.81 13.67
C ARG A 5 -3.94 -20.31 13.53
N VAL A 6 -2.83 -19.63 13.28
CA VAL A 6 -2.76 -18.18 13.09
C VAL A 6 -2.25 -17.87 11.70
N LEU A 7 -2.94 -17.01 10.99
CA LEU A 7 -2.47 -16.50 9.70
C LEU A 7 -1.73 -15.18 9.93
N LEU A 8 -0.53 -15.06 9.39
CA LEU A 8 0.32 -13.87 9.52
C LEU A 8 0.46 -13.15 8.18
N ALA A 9 0.14 -11.85 8.16
CA ALA A 9 0.55 -10.96 7.08
C ALA A 9 2.08 -10.84 7.09
N TYR A 10 2.76 -11.41 6.09
CA TYR A 10 4.19 -11.63 6.07
C TYR A 10 4.87 -10.86 4.93
N SER A 11 5.65 -9.84 5.29
CA SER A 11 6.44 -9.08 4.31
C SER A 11 7.87 -9.62 4.12
N GLY A 12 8.32 -10.55 4.98
CA GLY A 12 9.70 -10.97 5.00
C GLY A 12 10.68 -9.97 5.64
N GLY A 13 10.20 -8.84 6.12
CA GLY A 13 10.97 -7.90 6.92
C GLY A 13 11.37 -8.48 8.29
N LEU A 14 12.17 -7.75 9.07
CA LEU A 14 12.61 -8.18 10.41
C LEU A 14 11.39 -8.41 11.31
N ASP A 15 10.51 -7.42 11.43
CA ASP A 15 9.34 -7.43 12.30
C ASP A 15 8.48 -8.67 12.05
N THR A 16 8.08 -8.93 10.80
CA THR A 16 7.23 -10.08 10.47
C THR A 16 7.97 -11.41 10.63
N SER A 17 9.28 -11.44 10.46
CA SER A 17 10.10 -12.65 10.63
C SER A 17 10.20 -13.07 12.10
N ILE A 18 10.33 -12.12 13.04
CA ILE A 18 10.36 -12.41 14.50
C ILE A 18 8.97 -12.70 15.07
N ILE A 19 7.90 -12.20 14.44
CA ILE A 19 6.52 -12.50 14.85
C ILE A 19 6.21 -14.00 14.73
N VAL A 20 6.76 -14.72 13.74
CA VAL A 20 6.51 -16.15 13.57
C VAL A 20 6.86 -16.97 14.82
N PRO A 21 8.13 -16.96 15.34
CA PRO A 21 8.47 -17.68 16.55
C PRO A 21 7.77 -17.09 17.79
N TRP A 22 7.57 -15.78 17.85
CA TRP A 22 6.87 -15.14 18.96
C TRP A 22 5.43 -15.66 19.10
N LEU A 23 4.69 -15.82 17.99
CA LEU A 23 3.35 -16.40 18.01
C LEU A 23 3.36 -17.85 18.55
N LYS A 24 4.32 -18.65 18.11
CA LYS A 24 4.45 -20.06 18.57
C LYS A 24 4.77 -20.15 20.06
N GLU A 25 5.59 -19.25 20.58
CA GLU A 25 5.98 -19.21 21.99
C GLU A 25 4.84 -18.73 22.90
N ASN A 26 4.00 -17.80 22.44
CA ASN A 26 2.98 -17.17 23.28
C ASN A 26 1.58 -17.76 23.10
N TYR A 27 1.29 -18.40 21.97
CA TYR A 27 -0.05 -18.93 21.68
C TYR A 27 -0.08 -20.45 21.45
N ASP A 28 1.07 -21.15 21.49
CA ASP A 28 1.18 -22.57 21.12
C ASP A 28 0.41 -22.88 19.82
N CYS A 29 0.68 -22.14 18.78
CA CYS A 29 -0.04 -22.18 17.52
C CYS A 29 0.83 -22.64 16.34
N ASP A 30 0.19 -23.07 15.27
CA ASP A 30 0.80 -23.21 13.97
C ASP A 30 0.60 -21.91 13.17
N VAL A 31 1.63 -21.46 12.47
CA VAL A 31 1.64 -20.19 11.76
C VAL A 31 1.64 -20.41 10.25
N VAL A 32 0.61 -19.89 9.58
CA VAL A 32 0.53 -19.79 8.12
C VAL A 32 0.85 -18.37 7.73
N CYS A 33 1.80 -18.18 6.81
CA CYS A 33 2.20 -16.85 6.33
C CYS A 33 1.55 -16.55 4.98
N VAL A 34 1.26 -15.28 4.73
CA VAL A 34 0.77 -14.78 3.44
C VAL A 34 1.52 -13.52 3.05
N ALA A 35 2.12 -13.53 1.87
CA ALA A 35 2.72 -12.36 1.22
C ALA A 35 1.91 -12.00 -0.01
N GLY A 36 1.49 -10.75 -0.14
CA GLY A 36 0.81 -10.22 -1.32
C GLY A 36 1.79 -9.52 -2.26
N ASP A 37 1.79 -9.92 -3.54
CA ASP A 37 2.47 -9.17 -4.58
C ASP A 37 1.53 -8.08 -5.11
N VAL A 38 1.84 -6.86 -4.77
CA VAL A 38 1.16 -5.65 -5.26
C VAL A 38 2.08 -4.82 -6.16
N GLY A 39 3.13 -5.44 -6.70
CA GLY A 39 4.12 -4.81 -7.58
C GLY A 39 5.19 -4.02 -6.83
N GLN A 40 5.61 -4.49 -5.66
CA GLN A 40 6.70 -3.88 -4.89
C GLN A 40 8.09 -4.05 -5.51
N GLY A 41 8.22 -4.89 -6.56
CA GLY A 41 9.47 -5.08 -7.31
C GLY A 41 10.55 -5.84 -6.55
N GLU A 42 10.19 -6.54 -5.47
CA GLU A 42 11.09 -7.43 -4.72
C GLU A 42 10.93 -8.87 -5.20
N GLU A 43 12.02 -9.65 -5.12
CA GLU A 43 11.95 -11.09 -5.34
C GLU A 43 11.21 -11.76 -4.18
N LEU A 44 10.05 -12.34 -4.44
CA LEU A 44 9.23 -12.99 -3.43
C LEU A 44 9.58 -14.46 -3.19
N GLU A 45 10.14 -15.15 -4.18
CA GLU A 45 10.53 -16.56 -4.07
C GLU A 45 11.44 -16.87 -2.86
N PRO A 46 12.45 -16.03 -2.52
CA PRO A 46 13.27 -16.26 -1.33
C PRO A 46 12.51 -16.25 -0.01
N LEU A 47 11.29 -15.69 0.01
CA LEU A 47 10.45 -15.65 1.21
C LEU A 47 10.04 -17.06 1.68
N HIS A 48 9.91 -18.05 0.79
CA HIS A 48 9.59 -19.42 1.16
C HIS A 48 10.62 -20.01 2.14
N GLU A 49 11.90 -19.92 1.78
CA GLU A 49 12.97 -20.41 2.65
C GLU A 49 13.08 -19.59 3.94
N LYS A 50 12.84 -18.27 3.86
CA LYS A 50 12.89 -17.41 5.04
C LYS A 50 11.77 -17.71 6.01
N ALA A 51 10.53 -17.80 5.56
CA ALA A 51 9.37 -18.13 6.38
C ALA A 51 9.55 -19.51 7.05
N LYS A 52 10.04 -20.50 6.30
CA LYS A 52 10.36 -21.83 6.82
C LYS A 52 11.41 -21.78 7.94
N LYS A 53 12.50 -21.03 7.74
CA LYS A 53 13.54 -20.85 8.76
C LYS A 53 13.01 -20.16 10.02
N CYS A 54 12.05 -19.25 9.89
CA CYS A 54 11.39 -18.62 11.02
C CYS A 54 10.41 -19.58 11.74
N GLY A 55 10.10 -20.74 11.15
CA GLY A 55 9.23 -21.76 11.74
C GLY A 55 7.78 -21.69 11.27
N ALA A 56 7.48 -20.99 10.20
CA ALA A 56 6.16 -21.03 9.57
C ALA A 56 5.87 -22.43 9.00
N GLU A 57 4.62 -22.89 9.12
CA GLU A 57 4.15 -24.15 8.56
C GLU A 57 4.03 -24.04 7.04
N LYS A 58 3.56 -22.90 6.57
CA LYS A 58 3.25 -22.65 5.16
C LYS A 58 3.39 -21.17 4.82
N LEU A 59 3.77 -20.86 3.58
CA LEU A 59 3.71 -19.52 3.00
C LEU A 59 2.87 -19.56 1.72
N TYR A 60 1.94 -18.64 1.62
CA TYR A 60 1.26 -18.26 0.38
C TYR A 60 1.90 -16.99 -0.18
N ILE A 61 2.20 -16.99 -1.47
CA ILE A 61 2.55 -15.79 -2.23
C ILE A 61 1.43 -15.59 -3.24
N GLU A 62 0.71 -14.49 -3.10
CA GLU A 62 -0.48 -14.18 -3.89
C GLU A 62 -0.19 -13.02 -4.84
N ASP A 63 -0.30 -13.26 -6.15
CA ASP A 63 -0.21 -12.18 -7.15
C ASP A 63 -1.53 -11.39 -7.15
N LEU A 64 -1.46 -10.20 -6.58
CA LEU A 64 -2.59 -9.29 -6.44
C LEU A 64 -2.51 -8.09 -7.40
N ARG A 65 -1.48 -8.02 -8.27
CA ARG A 65 -1.20 -6.83 -9.10
C ARG A 65 -2.38 -6.45 -9.98
N LYS A 66 -2.97 -7.43 -10.67
CA LYS A 66 -4.10 -7.18 -11.57
C LYS A 66 -5.33 -6.69 -10.79
N GLU A 67 -5.73 -7.41 -9.74
CA GLU A 67 -6.85 -7.01 -8.86
C GLU A 67 -6.60 -5.61 -8.26
N PHE A 68 -5.36 -5.33 -7.86
CA PHE A 68 -4.98 -4.04 -7.31
C PHE A 68 -5.20 -2.90 -8.30
N VAL A 69 -4.81 -3.08 -9.56
CA VAL A 69 -4.96 -2.04 -10.58
C VAL A 69 -6.44 -1.90 -10.99
N GLU A 70 -7.12 -2.99 -11.30
CA GLU A 70 -8.47 -2.96 -11.87
C GLU A 70 -9.53 -2.58 -10.83
N ASP A 71 -9.43 -3.11 -9.60
CA ASP A 71 -10.51 -2.99 -8.59
C ASP A 71 -10.26 -1.89 -7.55
N PHE A 72 -9.02 -1.33 -7.47
CA PHE A 72 -8.68 -0.29 -6.51
C PHE A 72 -8.14 0.97 -7.16
N ILE A 73 -7.13 0.85 -8.02
CA ILE A 73 -6.49 2.01 -8.64
C ILE A 73 -7.44 2.68 -9.63
N TRP A 74 -8.01 1.94 -10.59
CA TRP A 74 -8.90 2.54 -11.58
C TRP A 74 -10.16 3.16 -10.98
N PRO A 75 -10.87 2.54 -10.02
CA PRO A 75 -11.98 3.20 -9.32
C PRO A 75 -11.56 4.48 -8.61
N THR A 76 -10.39 4.50 -7.97
CA THR A 76 -9.88 5.68 -7.25
C THR A 76 -9.48 6.80 -8.23
N LEU A 77 -8.87 6.46 -9.37
CA LEU A 77 -8.58 7.39 -10.46
C LEU A 77 -9.87 7.99 -11.03
N LYS A 78 -10.85 7.16 -11.37
CA LYS A 78 -12.17 7.61 -11.87
C LYS A 78 -12.90 8.50 -10.86
N ALA A 79 -12.77 8.21 -9.57
CA ALA A 79 -13.31 9.05 -8.51
C ALA A 79 -12.63 10.42 -8.43
N GLY A 80 -11.42 10.57 -8.98
CA GLY A 80 -10.61 11.79 -8.81
C GLY A 80 -10.15 11.97 -7.36
N ALA A 81 -10.02 10.88 -6.61
CA ALA A 81 -9.77 10.92 -5.17
C ALA A 81 -8.31 11.27 -4.86
N VAL A 82 -8.10 12.37 -4.18
CA VAL A 82 -6.79 12.84 -3.72
C VAL A 82 -6.91 13.28 -2.27
N TYR A 83 -6.14 12.65 -1.38
CA TYR A 83 -6.16 13.01 0.03
C TYR A 83 -5.33 14.27 0.27
N GLU A 84 -5.92 15.24 0.98
CA GLU A 84 -5.31 16.54 1.31
C GLU A 84 -4.70 17.26 0.10
N GLY A 85 -5.28 17.05 -1.09
CA GLY A 85 -4.89 17.73 -2.33
C GLY A 85 -3.59 17.25 -2.97
N LYS A 86 -2.91 16.24 -2.40
CA LYS A 86 -1.60 15.76 -2.89
C LYS A 86 -1.44 14.24 -2.89
N TYR A 87 -1.91 13.54 -1.86
CA TYR A 87 -1.64 12.12 -1.70
C TYR A 87 -2.59 11.25 -2.50
N LEU A 88 -2.05 10.43 -3.40
CA LEU A 88 -2.80 9.54 -4.31
C LEU A 88 -3.10 8.15 -3.69
N LEU A 89 -3.11 8.04 -2.36
CA LEU A 89 -3.69 6.94 -1.58
C LEU A 89 -3.07 5.55 -1.75
N GLY A 90 -1.87 5.41 -2.33
CA GLY A 90 -1.32 4.12 -2.75
C GLY A 90 -1.21 3.06 -1.64
N THR A 91 -0.81 3.43 -0.43
CA THR A 91 -0.82 2.51 0.72
C THR A 91 -2.24 2.28 1.23
N SER A 92 -3.09 3.32 1.19
CA SER A 92 -4.41 3.30 1.82
C SER A 92 -5.36 2.27 1.22
N PHE A 93 -5.31 2.05 -0.10
CA PHE A 93 -6.14 1.05 -0.77
C PHE A 93 -5.40 -0.29 -1.02
N ALA A 94 -4.06 -0.35 -0.90
CA ALA A 94 -3.33 -1.62 -0.98
C ALA A 94 -3.61 -2.51 0.25
N ARG A 95 -3.70 -1.92 1.45
CA ARG A 95 -3.92 -2.68 2.69
C ARG A 95 -5.27 -3.39 2.74
N PRO A 96 -6.41 -2.77 2.35
CA PRO A 96 -7.69 -3.46 2.23
C PRO A 96 -7.66 -4.66 1.26
N LEU A 97 -6.99 -4.56 0.12
CA LEU A 97 -6.84 -5.70 -0.80
C LEU A 97 -6.10 -6.87 -0.14
N ILE A 98 -4.93 -6.58 0.46
CA ILE A 98 -4.15 -7.62 1.16
C ILE A 98 -4.97 -8.23 2.29
N ALA A 99 -5.65 -7.41 3.11
CA ALA A 99 -6.46 -7.88 4.23
C ALA A 99 -7.63 -8.77 3.80
N LYS A 100 -8.29 -8.47 2.69
CA LYS A 100 -9.30 -9.34 2.06
C LYS A 100 -8.71 -10.71 1.77
N ARG A 101 -7.54 -10.76 1.11
CA ARG A 101 -6.87 -12.02 0.79
C ARG A 101 -6.44 -12.80 2.04
N LEU A 102 -6.03 -12.09 3.11
CA LEU A 102 -5.74 -12.73 4.40
C LEU A 102 -6.97 -13.46 4.96
N VAL A 103 -8.15 -12.84 4.93
CA VAL A 103 -9.38 -13.48 5.42
C VAL A 103 -9.75 -14.71 4.57
N GLU A 104 -9.68 -14.60 3.24
CA GLU A 104 -9.96 -15.74 2.33
C GLU A 104 -9.05 -16.94 2.63
N ILE A 105 -7.75 -16.70 2.81
CA ILE A 105 -6.80 -17.78 3.13
C ILE A 105 -6.96 -18.27 4.57
N ALA A 106 -7.28 -17.39 5.53
CA ALA A 106 -7.56 -17.79 6.90
C ALA A 106 -8.73 -18.78 6.97
N HIS A 107 -9.81 -18.52 6.24
CA HIS A 107 -10.93 -19.46 6.14
C HIS A 107 -10.52 -20.76 5.46
N LYS A 108 -9.78 -20.71 4.36
CA LYS A 108 -9.27 -21.89 3.64
C LYS A 108 -8.40 -22.79 4.52
N GLU A 109 -7.55 -22.18 5.37
CA GLU A 109 -6.62 -22.88 6.26
C GLU A 109 -7.21 -23.16 7.65
N ASN A 110 -8.49 -22.82 7.90
CA ASN A 110 -9.16 -22.93 9.19
C ASN A 110 -8.39 -22.21 10.31
N CYS A 111 -7.81 -21.05 10.00
CA CYS A 111 -7.19 -20.20 10.99
C CYS A 111 -8.26 -19.50 11.84
N THR A 112 -8.02 -19.40 13.15
CA THR A 112 -8.93 -18.75 14.10
C THR A 112 -8.50 -17.32 14.43
N ALA A 113 -7.31 -16.92 13.99
CA ALA A 113 -6.78 -15.58 14.17
C ALA A 113 -5.96 -15.13 12.97
N ILE A 114 -5.95 -13.81 12.72
CA ILE A 114 -5.07 -13.13 11.79
C ILE A 114 -4.14 -12.21 12.57
N CYS A 115 -2.84 -12.29 12.27
CA CYS A 115 -1.81 -11.46 12.86
C CYS A 115 -1.23 -10.49 11.82
N HIS A 116 -0.94 -9.27 12.24
CA HIS A 116 -0.22 -8.29 11.43
C HIS A 116 0.89 -7.60 12.23
N GLY A 117 1.96 -7.18 11.54
CA GLY A 117 3.11 -6.49 12.12
C GLY A 117 3.01 -4.96 12.11
N CYS A 118 1.83 -4.38 11.97
CA CYS A 118 1.67 -2.93 11.94
C CYS A 118 1.88 -2.31 13.31
N THR A 119 2.62 -1.18 13.36
CA THR A 119 2.83 -0.42 14.60
C THR A 119 1.54 0.30 15.02
N GLY A 120 1.38 0.55 16.34
CA GLY A 120 0.24 1.27 16.88
C GLY A 120 0.16 2.75 16.53
N LYS A 121 1.20 3.31 15.87
CA LYS A 121 1.28 4.73 15.47
C LYS A 121 0.86 5.00 14.03
N GLY A 122 0.76 3.94 13.20
CA GLY A 122 0.41 4.05 11.78
C GLY A 122 -1.07 3.79 11.50
N ASN A 123 -1.55 4.28 10.36
CA ASN A 123 -2.92 4.02 9.87
C ASN A 123 -3.10 2.57 9.41
N ASP A 124 -2.04 1.88 9.04
CA ASP A 124 -2.10 0.54 8.45
C ASP A 124 -2.78 -0.49 9.34
N GLN A 125 -2.58 -0.41 10.66
CA GLN A 125 -3.31 -1.25 11.60
C GLN A 125 -4.82 -1.12 11.45
N VAL A 126 -5.33 0.11 11.29
CA VAL A 126 -6.76 0.38 11.13
C VAL A 126 -7.25 -0.18 9.80
N ARG A 127 -6.49 0.01 8.73
CA ARG A 127 -6.82 -0.49 7.37
C ARG A 127 -6.94 -2.01 7.33
N PHE A 128 -5.99 -2.72 7.95
CA PHE A 128 -6.07 -4.18 8.09
C PHE A 128 -7.26 -4.61 8.94
N GLU A 129 -7.39 -4.05 10.13
CA GLU A 129 -8.39 -4.50 11.11
C GLU A 129 -9.83 -4.22 10.67
N LEU A 130 -10.12 -3.03 10.12
CA LEU A 130 -11.44 -2.72 9.59
C LEU A 130 -11.84 -3.67 8.45
N THR A 131 -10.90 -3.97 7.54
CA THR A 131 -11.16 -4.90 6.46
C THR A 131 -11.40 -6.32 6.98
N ILE A 132 -10.54 -6.82 7.88
CA ILE A 132 -10.74 -8.15 8.48
C ILE A 132 -12.11 -8.22 9.13
N LYS A 133 -12.49 -7.20 9.91
CA LYS A 133 -13.80 -7.17 10.59
C LYS A 133 -14.98 -6.99 9.65
N ALA A 134 -14.79 -6.37 8.49
CA ALA A 134 -15.84 -6.28 7.47
C ALA A 134 -16.17 -7.63 6.85
N PHE A 135 -15.17 -8.50 6.63
CA PHE A 135 -15.35 -9.84 6.06
C PHE A 135 -15.65 -10.91 7.11
N ASP A 136 -15.05 -10.80 8.30
CA ASP A 136 -15.28 -11.71 9.41
C ASP A 136 -15.26 -10.98 10.76
N PRO A 137 -16.43 -10.55 11.26
CA PRO A 137 -16.52 -9.86 12.56
C PRO A 137 -16.00 -10.67 13.76
N ASN A 138 -15.99 -12.01 13.64
CA ASN A 138 -15.58 -12.92 14.72
C ASN A 138 -14.09 -13.27 14.68
N MET A 139 -13.37 -12.99 13.56
CA MET A 139 -11.96 -13.29 13.41
C MET A 139 -11.15 -12.60 14.53
N GLN A 140 -10.38 -13.36 15.28
CA GLN A 140 -9.45 -12.79 16.27
C GLN A 140 -8.32 -12.06 15.55
N ILE A 141 -7.95 -10.88 16.06
CA ILE A 141 -6.81 -10.10 15.53
C ILE A 141 -5.71 -10.09 16.58
N ILE A 142 -4.49 -10.43 16.18
CA ILE A 142 -3.29 -10.38 16.99
C ILE A 142 -2.38 -9.28 16.44
N ALA A 143 -2.10 -8.28 17.26
CA ALA A 143 -1.23 -7.15 16.92
C ALA A 143 -0.05 -7.08 17.92
N PRO A 144 1.06 -7.78 17.65
CA PRO A 144 2.18 -7.90 18.59
C PRO A 144 2.70 -6.57 19.10
N TRP A 145 2.83 -5.56 18.24
CA TRP A 145 3.29 -4.22 18.63
C TRP A 145 2.51 -3.55 19.77
N ARG A 146 1.30 -4.04 20.08
CA ARG A 146 0.49 -3.55 21.21
C ARG A 146 0.71 -4.31 22.50
N ILE A 147 1.26 -5.53 22.43
CA ILE A 147 1.23 -6.49 23.54
C ILE A 147 2.59 -7.11 23.88
N TRP A 148 3.57 -7.10 22.97
CA TRP A 148 4.89 -7.65 23.24
C TRP A 148 5.82 -6.66 23.96
N ASP A 149 6.91 -7.18 24.54
CA ASP A 149 7.87 -6.38 25.30
C ASP A 149 8.98 -5.76 24.45
N ILE A 150 9.10 -6.17 23.17
CA ILE A 150 10.09 -5.65 22.22
C ILE A 150 9.69 -4.23 21.82
N LYS A 151 10.56 -3.24 22.06
CA LYS A 151 10.25 -1.82 21.85
C LYS A 151 11.18 -1.13 20.85
N THR A 152 12.37 -1.68 20.65
CA THR A 152 13.40 -1.08 19.81
C THR A 152 13.87 -2.04 18.72
N ARG A 153 14.47 -1.48 17.69
CA ARG A 153 15.05 -2.26 16.57
C ARG A 153 16.21 -3.14 17.04
N GLU A 154 16.97 -2.68 18.01
CA GLU A 154 18.06 -3.44 18.63
C GLU A 154 17.51 -4.68 19.33
N GLU A 155 16.43 -4.54 20.08
CA GLU A 155 15.75 -5.66 20.74
C GLU A 155 15.19 -6.68 19.74
N GLU A 156 14.68 -6.20 18.58
CA GLU A 156 14.25 -7.08 17.49
C GLU A 156 15.42 -7.89 16.91
N ILE A 157 16.55 -7.22 16.67
CA ILE A 157 17.77 -7.87 16.16
C ILE A 157 18.26 -8.92 17.17
N ASP A 158 18.36 -8.55 18.45
CA ASP A 158 18.75 -9.47 19.52
C ASP A 158 17.80 -10.69 19.63
N TYR A 159 16.50 -10.45 19.46
CA TYR A 159 15.51 -11.53 19.48
C TYR A 159 15.70 -12.47 18.28
N ALA A 160 15.95 -11.90 17.08
CA ALA A 160 16.19 -12.67 15.86
C ALA A 160 17.48 -13.49 15.93
N GLU A 161 18.59 -12.88 16.41
CA GLU A 161 19.90 -13.55 16.51
C GLU A 161 19.86 -14.74 17.47
N LYS A 162 19.23 -14.59 18.63
CA LYS A 162 19.04 -15.67 19.61
C LYS A 162 18.31 -16.89 19.06
N ARG A 163 17.56 -16.73 17.94
CA ARG A 163 16.77 -17.78 17.29
C ARG A 163 17.31 -18.18 15.92
N GLY A 164 18.47 -17.64 15.53
CA GLY A 164 19.09 -17.93 14.22
C GLY A 164 18.28 -17.44 13.03
N ILE A 165 17.45 -16.42 13.21
CA ILE A 165 16.66 -15.80 12.14
C ILE A 165 17.58 -14.85 11.36
N PRO A 166 17.67 -14.99 10.03
CA PRO A 166 18.48 -14.09 9.22
C PRO A 166 17.97 -12.65 9.30
N VAL A 167 18.78 -11.75 9.85
CA VAL A 167 18.50 -10.32 9.87
C VAL A 167 19.02 -9.71 8.57
N PRO A 168 18.15 -9.12 7.73
CA PRO A 168 18.64 -8.38 6.58
C PRO A 168 19.34 -7.11 7.08
N VAL A 169 20.68 -7.07 6.94
CA VAL A 169 21.48 -5.89 7.27
C VAL A 169 21.33 -4.89 6.13
N LYS A 170 20.24 -4.12 6.12
CA LYS A 170 20.17 -2.90 5.31
C LYS A 170 20.65 -1.73 6.17
N LYS A 171 21.95 -1.42 6.08
CA LYS A 171 22.56 -0.27 6.77
C LYS A 171 22.39 1.07 6.04
N ASP A 172 21.90 1.08 4.81
CA ASP A 172 22.17 2.19 3.90
C ASP A 172 21.04 3.22 3.74
N ARG A 173 19.85 2.97 4.28
CA ARG A 173 18.74 3.94 4.20
C ARG A 173 17.96 3.96 5.52
N PRO A 174 17.94 5.09 6.23
CA PRO A 174 17.26 5.21 7.52
C PRO A 174 15.74 5.38 7.39
N TYR A 175 15.23 5.56 6.16
CA TYR A 175 13.83 5.82 5.88
C TYR A 175 12.97 4.55 5.90
N SER A 176 11.78 4.66 6.45
CA SER A 176 10.72 3.67 6.25
C SER A 176 10.13 3.86 4.86
N MET A 177 10.03 2.77 4.11
CA MET A 177 9.49 2.78 2.75
C MET A 177 8.37 1.75 2.62
N ASP A 178 7.30 2.14 1.94
CA ASP A 178 6.26 1.24 1.46
C ASP A 178 6.13 1.39 -0.06
N ARG A 179 6.24 0.26 -0.77
CA ARG A 179 6.27 0.24 -2.23
C ARG A 179 5.21 -0.70 -2.78
N ASN A 180 4.55 -0.23 -3.83
CA ASN A 180 3.70 -1.05 -4.69
C ASN A 180 3.76 -0.51 -6.14
N ILE A 181 3.04 -1.12 -7.06
CA ILE A 181 3.04 -0.69 -8.48
C ILE A 181 2.56 0.74 -8.69
N TRP A 182 1.78 1.30 -7.76
CA TRP A 182 1.23 2.65 -7.84
C TRP A 182 2.19 3.70 -7.33
N HIS A 183 2.88 3.45 -6.21
CA HIS A 183 3.70 4.44 -5.54
C HIS A 183 4.84 3.87 -4.69
N ILE A 184 5.72 4.77 -4.26
CA ILE A 184 6.62 4.56 -3.12
C ILE A 184 6.36 5.68 -2.11
N SER A 185 6.26 5.33 -0.82
CA SER A 185 6.31 6.29 0.28
C SER A 185 7.67 6.26 0.96
N HIS A 186 8.16 7.43 1.39
CA HIS A 186 9.35 7.61 2.21
C HIS A 186 8.98 8.39 3.46
N GLU A 187 9.26 7.83 4.64
CA GLU A 187 8.90 8.40 5.94
C GLU A 187 10.04 8.21 6.96
N GLY A 188 10.03 9.00 8.02
CA GLY A 188 10.95 8.86 9.14
C GLY A 188 12.31 9.55 8.95
N ALA A 189 13.24 9.31 9.87
CA ALA A 189 14.57 9.90 9.91
C ALA A 189 14.54 11.43 9.75
N ASP A 190 15.35 12.00 8.88
CA ASP A 190 15.46 13.45 8.67
C ASP A 190 14.16 14.08 8.14
N LEU A 191 13.26 13.27 7.54
CA LEU A 191 11.97 13.76 7.07
C LEU A 191 10.98 14.09 8.20
N GLU A 192 11.22 13.62 9.43
CA GLU A 192 10.39 13.98 10.58
C GLU A 192 10.45 15.46 10.92
N ASP A 193 11.56 16.13 10.61
CA ASP A 193 11.69 17.57 10.71
C ASP A 193 11.26 18.23 9.37
N PRO A 194 10.15 18.99 9.35
CA PRO A 194 9.65 19.61 8.13
C PRO A 194 10.56 20.72 7.58
N TRP A 195 11.58 21.16 8.32
CA TRP A 195 12.59 22.11 7.84
C TRP A 195 13.69 21.47 6.99
N ASN A 196 13.83 20.14 7.07
CA ASN A 196 14.84 19.44 6.29
C ASN A 196 14.35 19.25 4.85
N GLU A 197 15.20 19.54 3.90
CA GLU A 197 14.99 19.22 2.50
C GLU A 197 15.13 17.72 2.30
N PRO A 198 14.20 17.04 1.57
CA PRO A 198 14.40 15.65 1.21
C PRO A 198 15.69 15.45 0.43
N PRO A 199 16.55 14.48 0.77
CA PRO A 199 17.79 14.27 0.04
C PRO A 199 17.51 13.84 -1.40
N GLU A 200 18.36 14.29 -2.33
CA GLU A 200 18.18 14.08 -3.76
C GLU A 200 18.17 12.58 -4.15
N ASP A 201 18.89 11.76 -3.42
CA ASP A 201 18.95 10.30 -3.61
C ASP A 201 17.80 9.53 -2.95
N LEU A 202 16.81 10.24 -2.38
CA LEU A 202 15.62 9.64 -1.80
C LEU A 202 14.77 8.95 -2.88
N LEU A 203 14.63 9.60 -4.05
CA LEU A 203 13.79 9.15 -5.15
C LEU A 203 14.37 7.90 -5.82
N LEU A 204 13.53 6.89 -6.10
CA LEU A 204 13.92 5.59 -6.62
C LEU A 204 13.36 5.28 -8.00
N THR A 205 12.18 5.81 -8.33
CA THR A 205 11.46 5.51 -9.56
C THR A 205 11.31 6.70 -10.49
N MET A 206 11.76 7.86 -10.04
CA MET A 206 11.72 9.09 -10.82
C MET A 206 12.99 9.91 -10.66
N VAL A 207 13.27 10.77 -11.63
CA VAL A 207 14.31 11.79 -11.52
C VAL A 207 13.72 13.06 -10.91
N THR A 208 14.57 13.92 -10.36
CA THR A 208 14.13 15.27 -9.95
C THR A 208 13.83 16.12 -11.20
N PRO A 209 12.99 17.17 -11.09
CA PRO A 209 12.70 18.07 -12.20
C PRO A 209 13.96 18.67 -12.86
N GLU A 210 15.01 18.94 -12.08
CA GLU A 210 16.29 19.49 -12.55
C GLU A 210 17.07 18.50 -13.42
N LYS A 211 16.82 17.20 -13.25
CA LYS A 211 17.44 16.11 -14.03
C LYS A 211 16.56 15.58 -15.14
N ALA A 212 15.33 16.10 -15.26
CA ALA A 212 14.42 15.74 -16.33
C ALA A 212 14.94 16.23 -17.70
N PRO A 213 14.54 15.58 -18.82
CA PRO A 213 14.91 16.03 -20.16
C PRO A 213 14.41 17.45 -20.45
N ASP A 214 15.25 18.26 -21.13
CA ASP A 214 14.89 19.63 -21.57
C ASP A 214 13.83 19.64 -22.69
N GLN A 215 13.64 18.53 -23.38
CA GLN A 215 12.67 18.41 -24.47
C GLN A 215 11.36 17.84 -23.94
N PRO A 216 10.20 18.45 -24.26
CA PRO A 216 8.91 17.93 -23.84
C PRO A 216 8.61 16.58 -24.52
N GLU A 217 8.07 15.64 -23.74
CA GLU A 217 7.54 14.37 -24.23
C GLU A 217 6.00 14.43 -24.22
N TYR A 218 5.39 14.33 -25.40
CA TYR A 218 3.93 14.30 -25.51
C TYR A 218 3.44 12.86 -25.40
N VAL A 219 2.43 12.65 -24.56
CA VAL A 219 1.85 11.33 -24.28
C VAL A 219 0.36 11.35 -24.59
N THR A 220 -0.11 10.36 -25.36
CA THR A 220 -1.53 10.15 -25.59
C THR A 220 -2.01 9.00 -24.72
N VAL A 221 -3.10 9.19 -23.99
CA VAL A 221 -3.76 8.15 -23.19
C VAL A 221 -5.18 7.97 -23.69
N ASP A 222 -5.52 6.75 -24.13
CA ASP A 222 -6.87 6.40 -24.56
C ASP A 222 -7.65 5.84 -23.35
N PHE A 223 -8.90 6.26 -23.23
CA PHE A 223 -9.79 5.83 -22.15
C PHE A 223 -11.05 5.17 -22.70
N GLU A 224 -11.47 4.08 -22.07
CA GLU A 224 -12.77 3.46 -22.28
C GLU A 224 -13.55 3.46 -20.94
N GLN A 225 -14.71 4.14 -20.90
CA GLN A 225 -15.52 4.30 -19.68
C GLN A 225 -14.72 4.85 -18.47
N GLY A 226 -13.82 5.79 -18.73
CA GLY A 226 -12.96 6.39 -17.70
C GLY A 226 -11.78 5.53 -17.24
N VAL A 227 -11.58 4.34 -17.82
CA VAL A 227 -10.44 3.46 -17.55
C VAL A 227 -9.39 3.65 -18.65
N PRO A 228 -8.11 3.88 -18.31
CA PRO A 228 -7.05 3.96 -19.31
C PRO A 228 -6.80 2.60 -19.96
N VAL A 229 -6.78 2.53 -21.31
CA VAL A 229 -6.66 1.28 -22.06
C VAL A 229 -5.49 1.26 -23.06
N ALA A 230 -4.93 2.43 -23.39
CA ALA A 230 -3.75 2.51 -24.25
C ALA A 230 -2.90 3.73 -23.92
N ILE A 231 -1.59 3.63 -24.20
CA ILE A 231 -0.63 4.73 -24.15
C ILE A 231 0.06 4.82 -25.52
N ASN A 232 0.02 6.01 -26.14
CA ASN A 232 0.61 6.28 -27.46
C ASN A 232 0.10 5.30 -28.53
N GLY A 233 -1.20 4.94 -28.46
CA GLY A 233 -1.86 4.02 -29.39
C GLY A 233 -1.55 2.53 -29.16
N GLU A 234 -0.73 2.18 -28.19
CA GLU A 234 -0.46 0.80 -27.80
C GLU A 234 -1.44 0.35 -26.70
N LYS A 235 -2.31 -0.61 -27.05
CA LYS A 235 -3.21 -1.24 -26.06
C LYS A 235 -2.42 -2.17 -25.15
N LEU A 236 -2.63 -2.02 -23.86
CA LEU A 236 -1.90 -2.74 -22.81
C LEU A 236 -2.90 -3.28 -21.78
N ASP A 237 -2.53 -4.36 -21.09
CA ASP A 237 -3.27 -4.74 -19.89
C ASP A 237 -3.04 -3.72 -18.75
N ALA A 238 -3.82 -3.84 -17.69
CA ALA A 238 -3.84 -2.84 -16.63
C ALA A 238 -2.48 -2.68 -15.92
N VAL A 239 -1.75 -3.79 -15.70
CA VAL A 239 -0.45 -3.80 -15.02
C VAL A 239 0.63 -3.21 -15.92
N ASP A 240 0.67 -3.64 -17.18
CA ASP A 240 1.64 -3.15 -18.16
C ASP A 240 1.40 -1.67 -18.50
N LEU A 241 0.15 -1.24 -18.57
CA LEU A 241 -0.21 0.16 -18.80
C LEU A 241 0.32 1.05 -17.67
N LEU A 242 0.08 0.66 -16.42
CA LEU A 242 0.54 1.42 -15.27
C LEU A 242 2.07 1.41 -15.16
N THR A 243 2.71 0.28 -15.44
CA THR A 243 4.17 0.18 -15.49
C THR A 243 4.75 1.14 -16.52
N LYS A 244 4.20 1.16 -17.74
CA LYS A 244 4.62 2.09 -18.79
C LYS A 244 4.36 3.55 -18.41
N ALA A 245 3.23 3.84 -17.76
CA ALA A 245 2.94 5.17 -17.25
C ALA A 245 3.97 5.62 -16.22
N ASN A 246 4.36 4.74 -15.28
CA ASN A 246 5.40 5.01 -14.29
C ASN A 246 6.75 5.31 -14.95
N GLU A 247 7.14 4.53 -15.96
CA GLU A 247 8.40 4.74 -16.67
C GLU A 247 8.45 6.09 -17.40
N ILE A 248 7.36 6.44 -18.10
CA ILE A 248 7.27 7.71 -18.85
C ILE A 248 7.31 8.89 -17.88
N ALA A 249 6.44 8.90 -16.88
CA ALA A 249 6.35 10.01 -15.94
C ALA A 249 7.62 10.14 -15.07
N GLY A 250 8.16 9.00 -14.62
CA GLY A 250 9.36 8.98 -13.79
C GLY A 250 10.59 9.57 -14.47
N ARG A 251 10.85 9.20 -15.74
CA ARG A 251 11.99 9.77 -16.49
C ARG A 251 11.83 11.26 -16.82
N ASN A 252 10.60 11.77 -16.76
CA ASN A 252 10.30 13.19 -16.98
C ASN A 252 10.14 13.99 -15.67
N GLY A 253 10.52 13.43 -14.52
CA GLY A 253 10.50 14.15 -13.24
C GLY A 253 9.08 14.44 -12.71
N VAL A 254 8.08 13.67 -13.14
CA VAL A 254 6.68 13.85 -12.75
C VAL A 254 6.30 12.86 -11.67
N GLY A 255 5.66 13.33 -10.57
CA GLY A 255 5.03 12.45 -9.59
C GLY A 255 5.55 12.51 -8.17
N CYS A 256 6.43 13.46 -7.83
CA CYS A 256 6.84 13.69 -6.44
C CYS A 256 5.79 14.52 -5.70
N ALA A 257 5.44 14.09 -4.48
CA ALA A 257 4.62 14.85 -3.56
C ALA A 257 5.24 14.81 -2.16
N ASP A 258 5.54 15.98 -1.61
CA ASP A 258 5.99 16.17 -0.23
C ASP A 258 4.87 16.85 0.55
N LEU A 259 4.40 16.21 1.61
CA LEU A 259 3.33 16.75 2.43
C LEU A 259 3.40 16.29 3.89
N VAL A 260 2.89 17.13 4.77
CA VAL A 260 2.58 16.78 6.16
C VAL A 260 1.10 16.44 6.23
N GLU A 261 0.77 15.15 6.34
CA GLU A 261 -0.59 14.65 6.35
C GLU A 261 -1.16 14.52 7.76
N ASN A 262 -2.48 14.55 7.86
CA ASN A 262 -3.20 14.25 9.10
C ASN A 262 -3.56 12.76 9.13
N ARG A 263 -2.92 12.00 10.03
CA ARG A 263 -3.26 10.58 10.24
C ARG A 263 -4.58 10.42 11.00
N LEU A 264 -5.33 9.38 10.69
CA LEU A 264 -6.56 9.02 11.40
C LEU A 264 -6.36 8.90 12.92
N VAL A 265 -5.20 8.42 13.34
CA VAL A 265 -4.83 8.28 14.76
C VAL A 265 -4.52 9.62 15.46
N GLY A 266 -4.75 10.77 14.80
CA GLY A 266 -4.62 12.11 15.38
C GLY A 266 -3.21 12.69 15.37
N MET A 267 -2.28 12.08 14.65
CA MET A 267 -0.89 12.56 14.49
C MET A 267 -0.70 13.24 13.14
N LYS A 268 0.20 14.23 13.09
CA LYS A 268 0.76 14.71 11.83
C LYS A 268 1.97 13.86 11.46
N SER A 269 2.12 13.56 10.18
CA SER A 269 3.27 12.80 9.68
C SER A 269 3.67 13.32 8.32
N ARG A 270 4.96 13.56 8.11
CA ARG A 270 5.48 13.94 6.80
C ARG A 270 5.83 12.68 6.02
N GLY A 271 5.38 12.65 4.77
CA GLY A 271 5.74 11.65 3.78
C GLY A 271 6.17 12.30 2.48
N VAL A 272 7.18 11.73 1.85
CA VAL A 272 7.57 12.03 0.46
C VAL A 272 7.15 10.84 -0.39
N TYR A 273 6.36 11.11 -1.42
CA TYR A 273 5.73 10.09 -2.25
C TYR A 273 6.21 10.20 -3.69
N GLU A 274 6.52 9.06 -4.28
CA GLU A 274 6.72 8.91 -5.72
C GLU A 274 5.50 8.22 -6.30
N THR A 275 4.73 8.91 -7.14
CA THR A 275 3.56 8.34 -7.83
C THR A 275 3.55 8.80 -9.28
N PRO A 276 4.57 8.44 -10.08
CA PRO A 276 4.79 9.03 -11.40
C PRO A 276 3.65 8.75 -12.36
N GLY A 277 3.34 7.49 -12.64
CA GLY A 277 2.26 7.10 -13.54
C GLY A 277 0.90 7.59 -13.05
N GLY A 278 0.66 7.50 -11.75
CA GLY A 278 -0.57 8.00 -11.15
C GLY A 278 -0.79 9.49 -11.40
N THR A 279 0.23 10.31 -11.19
CA THR A 279 0.14 11.77 -11.42
C THR A 279 -0.16 12.06 -12.89
N MET A 280 0.51 11.37 -13.82
CA MET A 280 0.25 11.52 -15.25
C MET A 280 -1.18 11.10 -15.62
N LEU A 281 -1.65 9.96 -15.11
CA LEU A 281 -2.99 9.45 -15.42
C LEU A 281 -4.10 10.33 -14.81
N TYR A 282 -3.91 10.88 -13.59
CA TYR A 282 -4.84 11.84 -13.00
C TYR A 282 -4.93 13.13 -13.83
N ALA A 283 -3.80 13.63 -14.33
CA ALA A 283 -3.79 14.80 -15.20
C ALA A 283 -4.55 14.52 -16.52
N ALA A 284 -4.28 13.39 -17.17
CA ALA A 284 -4.95 13.00 -18.42
C ALA A 284 -6.45 12.78 -18.21
N HIS A 285 -6.85 12.10 -17.11
CA HIS A 285 -8.24 11.87 -16.77
C HIS A 285 -8.99 13.19 -16.47
N GLY A 286 -8.36 14.10 -15.74
CA GLY A 286 -8.93 15.42 -15.45
C GLY A 286 -9.16 16.27 -16.71
N ILE A 287 -8.25 16.20 -17.70
CA ILE A 287 -8.46 16.84 -19.01
C ILE A 287 -9.68 16.24 -19.72
N LEU A 288 -9.81 14.91 -19.72
CA LEU A 288 -10.97 14.23 -20.30
C LEU A 288 -12.28 14.65 -19.62
N GLU A 289 -12.32 14.71 -18.31
CA GLU A 289 -13.49 15.15 -17.56
C GLU A 289 -13.88 16.60 -17.84
N SER A 290 -12.90 17.47 -18.02
CA SER A 290 -13.18 18.90 -18.32
C SER A 290 -13.98 19.13 -19.60
N ILE A 291 -13.96 18.18 -20.53
CA ILE A 291 -14.69 18.24 -21.81
C ILE A 291 -15.90 17.31 -21.86
N THR A 292 -16.07 16.41 -20.92
CA THR A 292 -17.15 15.41 -20.92
C THR A 292 -18.19 15.64 -19.82
N LEU A 293 -17.82 16.22 -18.68
CA LEU A 293 -18.73 16.49 -17.58
C LEU A 293 -19.35 17.89 -17.71
N ASP A 294 -20.65 18.01 -17.45
CA ASP A 294 -21.30 19.31 -17.29
C ASP A 294 -20.86 19.97 -15.96
N ARG A 295 -21.06 21.30 -15.87
CA ARG A 295 -20.64 22.11 -14.73
C ARG A 295 -21.17 21.61 -13.39
N ALA A 296 -22.45 21.25 -13.30
CA ALA A 296 -23.07 20.85 -12.04
C ALA A 296 -22.50 19.50 -11.56
N THR A 297 -22.37 18.56 -12.48
CA THR A 297 -21.79 17.23 -12.24
C THR A 297 -20.32 17.33 -11.81
N SER A 298 -19.52 18.15 -12.51
CA SER A 298 -18.11 18.36 -12.17
C SER A 298 -17.94 18.92 -10.76
N HIS A 299 -18.68 20.00 -10.41
CA HIS A 299 -18.60 20.60 -9.08
C HIS A 299 -19.06 19.66 -7.96
N TYR A 300 -20.11 18.87 -8.21
CA TYR A 300 -20.56 17.88 -7.22
C TYR A 300 -19.56 16.76 -7.03
N LYS A 301 -18.95 16.30 -8.12
CA LYS A 301 -17.90 15.28 -8.10
C LYS A 301 -16.73 15.68 -7.19
N GLU A 302 -16.24 16.91 -7.26
CA GLU A 302 -15.16 17.42 -6.42
C GLU A 302 -15.45 17.24 -4.92
N LEU A 303 -16.67 17.53 -4.49
CA LEU A 303 -17.10 17.38 -3.10
C LEU A 303 -17.08 15.90 -2.66
N VAL A 304 -17.65 15.02 -3.51
CA VAL A 304 -17.73 13.60 -3.21
C VAL A 304 -16.37 12.93 -3.30
N ALA A 305 -15.53 13.33 -4.25
CA ALA A 305 -14.16 12.82 -4.42
C ALA A 305 -13.29 13.07 -3.17
N SER A 306 -13.42 14.27 -2.57
CA SER A 306 -12.72 14.58 -1.32
C SER A 306 -13.18 13.67 -0.17
N LYS A 307 -14.49 13.45 -0.03
CA LYS A 307 -15.02 12.54 1.01
C LYS A 307 -14.65 11.08 0.75
N PHE A 308 -14.65 10.65 -0.51
CA PHE A 308 -14.19 9.31 -0.89
C PHE A 308 -12.71 9.12 -0.54
N ALA A 309 -11.85 10.11 -0.84
CA ALA A 309 -10.43 10.06 -0.49
C ALA A 309 -10.20 9.92 1.03
N GLU A 310 -10.95 10.67 1.85
CA GLU A 310 -10.91 10.57 3.31
C GLU A 310 -11.29 9.15 3.78
N LEU A 311 -12.41 8.61 3.30
CA LEU A 311 -12.87 7.27 3.68
C LEU A 311 -11.86 6.17 3.27
N VAL A 312 -11.26 6.29 2.10
CA VAL A 312 -10.21 5.36 1.63
C VAL A 312 -8.95 5.49 2.50
N TYR A 313 -8.54 6.72 2.82
CA TYR A 313 -7.41 6.99 3.69
C TYR A 313 -7.60 6.36 5.08
N ASP A 314 -8.81 6.42 5.60
CA ASP A 314 -9.21 5.87 6.90
C ASP A 314 -9.40 4.34 6.90
N GLY A 315 -9.20 3.67 5.77
CA GLY A 315 -9.29 2.20 5.68
C GLY A 315 -10.71 1.67 5.54
N MET A 316 -11.66 2.52 5.16
CA MET A 316 -13.09 2.18 5.07
C MET A 316 -13.52 1.60 3.71
N TRP A 317 -12.58 1.08 2.90
CA TRP A 317 -12.85 0.59 1.54
C TRP A 317 -14.05 -0.35 1.45
N TYR A 318 -14.16 -1.32 2.36
CA TYR A 318 -15.24 -2.31 2.39
C TYR A 318 -16.39 -1.93 3.34
N THR A 319 -16.63 -0.66 3.53
CA THR A 319 -17.72 -0.18 4.40
C THR A 319 -18.84 0.46 3.59
N PRO A 320 -20.10 0.49 4.07
CA PRO A 320 -21.21 1.13 3.36
C PRO A 320 -20.95 2.58 2.94
N PRO A 321 -20.28 3.44 3.74
CA PRO A 321 -20.00 4.81 3.31
C PRO A 321 -19.21 4.92 2.01
N VAL A 322 -18.21 4.07 1.77
CA VAL A 322 -17.46 4.04 0.49
C VAL A 322 -18.36 3.57 -0.64
N SER A 323 -19.17 2.54 -0.41
CA SER A 323 -20.11 2.04 -1.42
C SER A 323 -21.08 3.13 -1.88
N TYR A 324 -21.61 3.93 -0.95
CA TYR A 324 -22.52 5.03 -1.29
C TYR A 324 -21.83 6.18 -2.05
N THR A 325 -20.62 6.55 -1.65
CA THR A 325 -19.86 7.58 -2.37
C THR A 325 -19.50 7.12 -3.78
N HIS A 326 -19.16 5.84 -3.96
CA HIS A 326 -18.84 5.27 -5.26
C HIS A 326 -20.05 5.27 -6.21
N LEU A 327 -21.25 4.97 -5.69
CA LEU A 327 -22.49 5.00 -6.48
C LEU A 327 -22.89 6.41 -6.89
N THR A 328 -22.48 7.43 -6.17
CA THR A 328 -22.84 8.83 -6.44
C THR A 328 -21.79 9.58 -7.25
N LEU A 329 -20.59 8.99 -7.45
CA LEU A 329 -19.59 9.58 -8.31
C LEU A 329 -19.97 9.40 -9.78
N PRO A 330 -20.05 10.48 -10.57
CA PRO A 330 -20.21 10.38 -12.01
C PRO A 330 -18.92 9.82 -12.62
N THR A 331 -19.02 8.70 -13.26
CA THR A 331 -17.89 7.98 -13.90
C THR A 331 -18.04 7.89 -15.39
#